data_c76cbb114de12e74bf357c2c1fca8cac
#
_entry.id   c76cbb114de12e74bf357c2c1fca8cac
#
_cell.length_a   1.000
_cell.length_b   1.000
_cell.length_c   1.000
_cell.angle_alpha   90.00
_cell.angle_beta   90.00
_cell.angle_gamma   90.00
#
_symmetry.space_group_name_H-M   'P 1'
#
loop_
_entity.id
_entity.type
_entity.pdbx_description
1 polymer ?
#
loop_
_entity_poly.entity_id
_entity_poly.type
_entity_poly.pdbx_seq_one_letter_code
_entity_poly.pdbx_strand_id
1 'polypeptide(L)'
;MKLDLVKFLVAFLVAVTPLPAARAAQPLLSPSDAAFLRDQARRIVESARLAPGKTRGRWRNSTPYTLHVPGGNMGYPAFWVRDAVMMLGGTFISREELKGWIRLMASALQGPKAWQVRPGVVVPAYTVPDHIDLNGKPSFYPGSYATGSKQGGYPFGKYPPLDDNFYFLKAVYEYWTMTHNLRFFDSVVKTSFGKMKLADLCEQVYRAVPANPATGLVTAGDVKGENAKDWGFCDGEFKSGELLFPSILRYIAAQEVAQLFRASGEKANASEYQHDAAQIRNSISKVFFHTTRNAGEGWLYSATGVGNQPDVWGSAFAVWSGVVEGTVAEEVSRALVRAYREKTAVLEGCVRQILTTDPTHHGGWQRSLSKVGTYQNGGYWGTPTGWYIAAMNKVNHLAAAQMAQAYIRFLKDNMRPDGMAEAWEWFNPETGRHNNPLYVATVALPYLSLKEAGLLK
;
A
#
# COMPACT_ATOMS: atom_id res chain seq x y z
N MET A 1 -69.90 38.50 -3.53
CA MET A 1 -69.74 37.05 -3.77
C MET A 1 -68.23 36.72 -3.51
N LYS A 2 -67.99 36.24 -2.30
CA LYS A 2 -66.60 35.82 -1.89
C LYS A 2 -66.56 34.31 -2.06
N LEU A 3 -65.56 33.85 -2.86
CA LEU A 3 -65.21 32.43 -2.96
C LEU A 3 -64.06 32.14 -1.99
N ASP A 4 -64.35 31.30 -1.02
CA ASP A 4 -63.36 30.76 -0.08
C ASP A 4 -62.58 29.60 -0.75
N LEU A 5 -61.25 29.74 -0.81
CA LEU A 5 -60.34 28.73 -1.34
C LEU A 5 -59.83 27.88 -0.18
N VAL A 6 -60.44 26.68 0.01
CA VAL A 6 -59.98 25.67 0.99
C VAL A 6 -58.70 25.02 0.49
N LYS A 7 -57.59 25.28 1.17
CA LYS A 7 -56.30 24.59 0.93
C LYS A 7 -56.31 23.23 1.63
N PHE A 8 -56.36 22.16 0.86
CA PHE A 8 -56.06 20.81 1.34
C PHE A 8 -54.53 20.63 1.46
N LEU A 9 -54.02 20.53 2.69
CA LEU A 9 -52.65 20.18 3.02
C LEU A 9 -52.62 18.65 3.15
N VAL A 10 -52.10 17.95 2.14
CA VAL A 10 -51.84 16.50 2.22
C VAL A 10 -50.43 16.34 2.81
N ALA A 11 -50.37 15.97 4.08
CA ALA A 11 -49.12 15.60 4.74
C ALA A 11 -48.72 14.17 4.31
N PHE A 12 -47.69 14.06 3.48
CA PHE A 12 -47.03 12.77 3.21
C PHE A 12 -46.18 12.41 4.44
N LEU A 13 -46.66 11.50 5.26
CA LEU A 13 -45.86 10.81 6.27
C LEU A 13 -44.92 9.82 5.51
N VAL A 14 -43.68 10.22 5.26
CA VAL A 14 -42.66 9.27 4.86
C VAL A 14 -42.24 8.48 6.09
N ALA A 15 -42.72 7.24 6.18
CA ALA A 15 -42.28 6.29 7.19
C ALA A 15 -40.78 6.01 6.94
N VAL A 16 -39.92 6.65 7.73
CA VAL A 16 -38.47 6.32 7.78
C VAL A 16 -38.37 4.97 8.46
N THR A 17 -38.30 3.90 7.65
CA THR A 17 -37.90 2.59 8.16
C THR A 17 -36.48 2.72 8.67
N PRO A 18 -36.17 2.37 9.93
CA PRO A 18 -34.78 2.39 10.41
C PRO A 18 -34.00 1.41 9.57
N LEU A 19 -32.92 1.92 8.94
CA LEU A 19 -31.91 1.08 8.31
C LEU A 19 -31.50 0.00 9.33
N PRO A 20 -31.41 -1.30 8.92
CA PRO A 20 -30.96 -2.34 9.82
C PRO A 20 -29.59 -1.93 10.35
N ALA A 21 -29.46 -1.87 11.68
CA ALA A 21 -28.20 -1.58 12.34
C ALA A 21 -27.12 -2.46 11.73
N ALA A 22 -26.06 -1.85 11.19
CA ALA A 22 -24.95 -2.55 10.62
C ALA A 22 -24.49 -3.59 11.64
N ARG A 23 -24.67 -4.86 11.33
CA ARG A 23 -24.32 -5.97 12.21
C ARG A 23 -22.83 -5.84 12.46
N ALA A 24 -22.41 -5.55 13.70
CA ALA A 24 -21.01 -5.44 14.05
C ALA A 24 -20.29 -6.69 13.53
N ALA A 25 -19.24 -6.48 12.72
CA ALA A 25 -18.50 -7.58 12.12
C ALA A 25 -18.04 -8.52 13.23
N GLN A 26 -18.32 -9.82 13.07
CA GLN A 26 -17.88 -10.80 14.06
C GLN A 26 -16.35 -10.88 14.00
N PRO A 27 -15.65 -10.87 15.16
CA PRO A 27 -14.21 -10.99 15.17
C PRO A 27 -13.76 -12.31 14.54
N LEU A 28 -12.69 -12.24 13.72
CA LEU A 28 -12.11 -13.41 13.06
C LEU A 28 -11.15 -14.19 13.95
N LEU A 29 -10.59 -13.54 14.97
CA LEU A 29 -9.63 -14.09 15.91
C LEU A 29 -10.20 -14.07 17.33
N SER A 30 -9.74 -15.02 18.15
CA SER A 30 -9.97 -14.97 19.58
C SER A 30 -9.29 -13.74 20.20
N PRO A 31 -9.75 -13.24 21.37
CA PRO A 31 -9.07 -12.14 22.05
C PRO A 31 -7.58 -12.40 22.34
N SER A 32 -7.22 -13.65 22.64
CA SER A 32 -5.82 -14.05 22.86
C SER A 32 -4.99 -14.00 21.57
N ASP A 33 -5.53 -14.43 20.43
CA ASP A 33 -4.83 -14.39 19.16
C ASP A 33 -4.71 -12.96 18.63
N ALA A 34 -5.73 -12.13 18.81
CA ALA A 34 -5.66 -10.71 18.48
C ALA A 34 -4.62 -9.98 19.34
N ALA A 35 -4.53 -10.28 20.64
CA ALA A 35 -3.51 -9.76 21.53
C ALA A 35 -2.11 -10.23 21.15
N PHE A 36 -1.95 -11.51 20.78
CA PHE A 36 -0.69 -12.07 20.26
C PHE A 36 -0.23 -11.32 19.00
N LEU A 37 -1.11 -11.18 18.01
CA LEU A 37 -0.77 -10.49 16.76
C LEU A 37 -0.35 -9.03 17.02
N ARG A 38 -1.07 -8.32 17.90
CA ARG A 38 -0.73 -6.96 18.31
C ARG A 38 0.62 -6.87 19.00
N ASP A 39 0.91 -7.80 19.91
CA ASP A 39 2.19 -7.82 20.62
C ASP A 39 3.35 -8.11 19.67
N GLN A 40 3.21 -9.07 18.76
CA GLN A 40 4.22 -9.36 17.74
C GLN A 40 4.44 -8.17 16.81
N ALA A 41 3.39 -7.50 16.33
CA ALA A 41 3.49 -6.30 15.52
C ALA A 41 4.28 -5.20 16.27
N ARG A 42 3.93 -4.91 17.52
CA ARG A 42 4.61 -3.93 18.35
C ARG A 42 6.11 -4.26 18.52
N ARG A 43 6.44 -5.50 18.88
CA ARG A 43 7.82 -5.93 19.14
C ARG A 43 8.69 -5.89 17.89
N ILE A 44 8.16 -6.31 16.74
CA ILE A 44 8.88 -6.31 15.48
C ILE A 44 9.09 -4.86 14.98
N VAL A 45 8.09 -3.98 15.10
CA VAL A 45 8.25 -2.54 14.82
C VAL A 45 9.34 -1.93 15.72
N GLU A 46 9.33 -2.22 17.01
CA GLU A 46 10.36 -1.73 17.95
C GLU A 46 11.75 -2.28 17.60
N SER A 47 11.85 -3.55 17.17
CA SER A 47 13.11 -4.14 16.73
C SER A 47 13.71 -3.45 15.51
N ALA A 48 12.89 -2.82 14.67
CA ALA A 48 13.29 -2.08 13.48
C ALA A 48 13.68 -0.62 13.74
N ARG A 49 13.41 -0.11 14.94
CA ARG A 49 13.61 1.29 15.35
C ARG A 49 15.07 1.61 15.58
N LEU A 50 15.54 2.72 15.01
CA LEU A 50 16.91 3.20 15.14
C LEU A 50 16.93 4.72 15.46
N ALA A 51 17.16 5.07 16.72
CA ALA A 51 17.18 6.46 17.16
C ALA A 51 18.38 7.25 16.60
N PRO A 52 18.34 8.58 16.59
CA PRO A 52 19.45 9.44 16.17
C PRO A 52 20.76 9.10 16.91
N GLY A 53 21.85 9.01 16.15
CA GLY A 53 23.19 8.70 16.66
C GLY A 53 23.41 7.26 17.12
N LYS A 54 22.38 6.42 17.14
CA LYS A 54 22.50 5.01 17.53
C LYS A 54 23.06 4.16 16.40
N THR A 55 23.78 3.11 16.81
CA THR A 55 24.41 2.12 15.93
C THR A 55 23.80 0.75 16.17
N ARG A 56 23.60 -0.02 15.09
CA ARG A 56 23.25 -1.44 15.12
C ARG A 56 24.17 -2.19 14.15
N GLY A 57 24.97 -3.11 14.66
CA GLY A 57 26.10 -3.67 13.89
C GLY A 57 27.01 -2.55 13.39
N ARG A 58 27.29 -2.53 12.08
CA ARG A 58 28.10 -1.48 11.43
C ARG A 58 27.31 -0.23 10.99
N TRP A 59 26.00 -0.22 11.19
CA TRP A 59 25.10 0.78 10.63
C TRP A 59 24.71 1.81 11.70
N ARG A 60 24.97 3.09 11.42
CA ARG A 60 24.68 4.21 12.30
C ARG A 60 23.66 5.15 11.69
N ASN A 61 22.61 5.49 12.43
CA ASN A 61 21.71 6.56 12.06
C ASN A 61 22.34 7.93 12.35
N SER A 62 22.79 8.63 11.32
CA SER A 62 23.37 9.96 11.40
C SER A 62 22.36 11.08 11.13
N THR A 63 21.08 10.73 10.90
CA THR A 63 20.01 11.72 10.76
C THR A 63 19.53 12.23 12.13
N PRO A 64 18.88 13.40 12.20
CA PRO A 64 18.31 13.88 13.46
C PRO A 64 16.98 13.23 13.82
N TYR A 65 16.53 12.22 13.08
CA TYR A 65 15.22 11.58 13.24
C TYR A 65 15.36 10.12 13.64
N THR A 66 14.40 9.62 14.43
CA THR A 66 14.25 8.18 14.64
C THR A 66 13.75 7.54 13.35
N LEU A 67 14.48 6.55 12.85
CA LEU A 67 14.14 5.83 11.63
C LEU A 67 13.67 4.42 11.98
N HIS A 68 12.88 3.84 11.08
CA HIS A 68 12.55 2.42 11.11
C HIS A 68 13.04 1.81 9.80
N VAL A 69 13.84 0.76 9.93
CA VAL A 69 14.29 -0.03 8.78
C VAL A 69 13.26 -1.13 8.49
N PRO A 70 13.19 -1.72 7.29
CA PRO A 70 12.19 -2.73 6.95
C PRO A 70 12.20 -3.97 7.85
N GLY A 71 13.36 -4.33 8.41
CA GLY A 71 13.48 -5.49 9.29
C GLY A 71 14.49 -5.30 10.41
N GLY A 72 14.14 -5.82 11.60
CA GLY A 72 14.99 -5.73 12.79
C GLY A 72 16.36 -6.42 12.66
N ASN A 73 16.54 -7.28 11.66
CA ASN A 73 17.81 -7.93 11.31
C ASN A 73 18.81 -7.03 10.56
N MET A 74 18.41 -5.80 10.18
CA MET A 74 19.22 -4.86 9.38
C MET A 74 19.57 -5.38 7.96
N GLY A 75 18.75 -6.24 7.39
CA GLY A 75 18.91 -6.73 6.02
C GLY A 75 18.83 -5.60 4.98
N TYR A 76 18.03 -4.58 5.27
CA TYR A 76 17.88 -3.35 4.49
C TYR A 76 18.19 -2.13 5.38
N PRO A 77 19.45 -1.75 5.56
CA PRO A 77 19.85 -0.71 6.51
C PRO A 77 19.62 0.71 5.99
N ALA A 78 18.39 1.05 5.62
CA ALA A 78 17.93 2.34 5.17
C ALA A 78 16.49 2.59 5.63
N PHE A 79 16.03 3.83 5.57
CA PHE A 79 14.64 4.19 5.72
C PHE A 79 13.93 4.02 4.38
N TRP A 80 13.28 2.86 4.18
CA TRP A 80 12.47 2.57 3.00
C TRP A 80 11.10 3.19 3.19
N VAL A 81 10.74 4.11 2.29
CA VAL A 81 9.56 4.96 2.48
C VAL A 81 8.29 4.13 2.50
N ARG A 82 8.12 3.24 1.55
CA ARG A 82 6.98 2.34 1.46
C ARG A 82 6.81 1.50 2.72
N ASP A 83 7.88 0.81 3.13
CA ASP A 83 7.87 -0.06 4.31
C ASP A 83 7.58 0.73 5.59
N ALA A 84 8.24 1.88 5.78
CA ALA A 84 8.08 2.71 6.96
C ALA A 84 6.66 3.22 7.11
N VAL A 85 6.06 3.71 6.02
CA VAL A 85 4.71 4.27 6.05
C VAL A 85 3.64 3.21 6.29
N MET A 86 3.86 1.96 5.90
CA MET A 86 2.95 0.86 6.22
C MET A 86 2.87 0.53 7.72
N MET A 87 3.85 0.97 8.52
CA MET A 87 3.81 0.84 9.99
C MET A 87 2.84 1.83 10.63
N LEU A 88 2.28 2.77 9.86
CA LEU A 88 1.35 3.78 10.35
C LEU A 88 0.04 3.12 10.81
N GLY A 89 -0.57 3.71 11.78
CA GLY A 89 -1.79 3.22 12.41
C GLY A 89 -1.84 3.56 13.88
N GLY A 90 -1.15 4.63 14.29
CA GLY A 90 -1.33 5.31 15.56
C GLY A 90 -0.89 4.57 16.82
N THR A 91 -0.56 3.27 16.72
CA THR A 91 -0.29 2.45 17.91
C THR A 91 1.20 2.17 18.12
N PHE A 92 2.00 2.20 17.03
CA PHE A 92 3.41 1.78 17.09
C PHE A 92 4.38 2.91 16.78
N ILE A 93 3.93 3.95 16.07
CA ILE A 93 4.72 5.09 15.66
C ILE A 93 4.21 6.34 16.37
N SER A 94 5.08 7.09 17.04
CA SER A 94 4.71 8.33 17.68
C SER A 94 4.51 9.45 16.65
N ARG A 95 3.70 10.44 17.01
CA ARG A 95 3.51 11.65 16.19
C ARG A 95 4.82 12.40 15.89
N GLU A 96 5.78 12.36 16.81
CA GLU A 96 7.07 13.02 16.63
C GLU A 96 7.95 12.27 15.62
N GLU A 97 7.92 10.93 15.63
CA GLU A 97 8.61 10.11 14.63
C GLU A 97 8.01 10.34 13.26
N LEU A 98 6.69 10.29 13.14
CA LEU A 98 5.99 10.53 11.87
C LEU A 98 6.27 11.91 11.31
N LYS A 99 6.26 12.95 12.14
CA LYS A 99 6.65 14.31 11.75
C LYS A 99 8.11 14.40 11.29
N GLY A 100 8.97 13.65 11.96
CA GLY A 100 10.38 13.50 11.58
C GLY A 100 10.53 12.87 10.19
N TRP A 101 9.77 11.81 9.89
CA TRP A 101 9.77 11.14 8.58
C TRP A 101 9.30 12.07 7.45
N ILE A 102 8.21 12.82 7.68
CA ILE A 102 7.71 13.81 6.71
C ILE A 102 8.80 14.84 6.40
N ARG A 103 9.50 15.36 7.42
CA ARG A 103 10.60 16.30 7.23
C ARG A 103 11.81 15.68 6.53
N LEU A 104 12.13 14.45 6.83
CA LEU A 104 13.20 13.71 6.19
C LEU A 104 12.91 13.51 4.70
N MET A 105 11.75 12.98 4.36
CA MET A 105 11.31 12.81 2.97
C MET A 105 11.28 14.15 2.22
N ALA A 106 10.71 15.21 2.81
CA ALA A 106 10.70 16.55 2.22
C ALA A 106 12.11 17.07 1.95
N SER A 107 13.07 16.80 2.84
CA SER A 107 14.45 17.24 2.67
C SER A 107 15.26 16.42 1.67
N ALA A 108 14.75 15.24 1.28
CA ALA A 108 15.44 14.27 0.44
C ALA A 108 14.82 14.11 -0.97
N LEU A 109 13.60 14.62 -1.20
CA LEU A 109 12.91 14.49 -2.48
C LEU A 109 13.65 15.24 -3.62
N GLN A 110 13.38 14.84 -4.88
CA GLN A 110 13.88 15.53 -6.06
C GLN A 110 13.33 16.96 -6.13
N GLY A 111 14.18 17.89 -6.54
CA GLY A 111 13.79 19.32 -6.69
C GLY A 111 12.81 19.56 -7.85
N PRO A 112 12.51 20.83 -8.16
CA PRO A 112 11.51 21.22 -9.17
C PRO A 112 11.94 20.95 -10.61
N LYS A 113 13.16 20.47 -10.83
CA LYS A 113 13.67 20.05 -12.13
C LYS A 113 13.88 18.54 -12.15
N ALA A 114 13.40 17.89 -13.20
CA ALA A 114 13.71 16.49 -13.43
C ALA A 114 15.22 16.26 -13.54
N TRP A 115 15.70 15.17 -13.00
CA TRP A 115 17.11 14.80 -13.05
C TRP A 115 17.32 13.68 -14.10
N GLN A 116 18.05 14.02 -15.17
CA GLN A 116 18.51 13.05 -16.14
C GLN A 116 19.69 12.28 -15.56
N VAL A 117 19.42 11.06 -15.05
CA VAL A 117 20.46 10.20 -14.45
C VAL A 117 21.42 9.69 -15.52
N ARG A 118 20.88 9.28 -16.66
CA ARG A 118 21.57 8.82 -17.88
C ARG A 118 20.56 8.82 -19.04
N PRO A 119 20.99 8.63 -20.29
CA PRO A 119 20.07 8.52 -21.42
C PRO A 119 18.95 7.51 -21.16
N GLY A 120 17.70 7.94 -21.32
CA GLY A 120 16.51 7.11 -21.10
C GLY A 120 16.11 6.85 -19.63
N VAL A 121 16.83 7.40 -18.64
CA VAL A 121 16.54 7.21 -17.21
C VAL A 121 16.41 8.56 -16.51
N VAL A 122 15.24 8.87 -16.00
CA VAL A 122 14.87 10.20 -15.44
C VAL A 122 14.21 10.03 -14.10
N VAL A 123 14.64 10.82 -13.11
CA VAL A 123 13.91 11.07 -11.88
C VAL A 123 13.04 12.31 -12.10
N PRO A 124 11.72 12.20 -12.14
CA PRO A 124 10.82 13.35 -12.32
C PRO A 124 11.00 14.40 -11.21
N ALA A 125 10.58 15.64 -11.49
CA ALA A 125 10.49 16.66 -10.45
C ALA A 125 9.59 16.20 -9.30
N TYR A 126 9.90 16.60 -8.08
CA TYR A 126 9.15 16.28 -6.87
C TYR A 126 8.96 14.79 -6.57
N THR A 127 9.81 13.92 -7.10
CA THR A 127 9.84 12.49 -6.76
C THR A 127 10.32 12.32 -5.31
N VAL A 128 9.58 11.57 -4.53
CA VAL A 128 10.00 11.08 -3.21
C VAL A 128 10.96 9.89 -3.44
N PRO A 129 12.08 9.80 -2.71
CA PRO A 129 13.01 8.68 -2.88
C PRO A 129 12.39 7.36 -2.41
N ASP A 130 12.72 6.27 -3.08
CA ASP A 130 12.38 4.91 -2.68
C ASP A 130 12.89 4.58 -1.26
N HIS A 131 14.11 4.98 -0.98
CA HIS A 131 14.65 4.92 0.37
C HIS A 131 15.64 6.05 0.65
N ILE A 132 15.89 6.28 1.93
CA ILE A 132 16.84 7.27 2.42
C ILE A 132 17.84 6.55 3.30
N ASP A 133 19.12 6.63 2.95
CA ASP A 133 20.21 6.04 3.71
C ASP A 133 20.23 6.57 5.16
N LEU A 134 20.81 5.82 6.08
CA LEU A 134 20.97 6.22 7.49
C LEU A 134 21.81 7.49 7.68
N ASN A 135 22.43 8.00 6.64
CA ASN A 135 23.14 9.29 6.63
C ASN A 135 22.31 10.44 6.00
N GLY A 136 21.05 10.14 5.60
CA GLY A 136 20.13 11.12 5.01
C GLY A 136 20.24 11.28 3.48
N LYS A 137 21.08 10.49 2.79
CA LYS A 137 21.17 10.54 1.32
C LYS A 137 20.00 9.83 0.66
N PRO A 138 19.33 10.43 -0.35
CA PRO A 138 18.23 9.80 -1.06
C PRO A 138 18.72 8.76 -2.08
N SER A 139 17.97 7.69 -2.24
CA SER A 139 18.07 6.71 -3.31
C SER A 139 16.72 6.56 -4.00
N PHE A 140 16.65 6.88 -5.30
CA PHE A 140 15.39 6.88 -6.04
C PHE A 140 15.10 5.53 -6.70
N TYR A 141 16.12 4.68 -6.92
CA TYR A 141 15.98 3.40 -7.56
C TYR A 141 16.38 2.27 -6.59
N PRO A 142 15.48 1.31 -6.28
CA PRO A 142 15.73 0.27 -5.28
C PRO A 142 16.99 -0.55 -5.57
N GLY A 143 17.27 -0.88 -6.83
CA GLY A 143 18.43 -1.67 -7.20
C GLY A 143 19.79 -0.98 -7.05
N SER A 144 19.82 0.32 -6.84
CA SER A 144 21.05 1.05 -6.59
C SER A 144 21.74 0.56 -5.32
N TYR A 145 20.98 0.16 -4.33
CA TYR A 145 21.46 -0.36 -3.07
C TYR A 145 22.09 -1.76 -3.19
N ALA A 146 21.35 -2.69 -3.83
CA ALA A 146 21.77 -4.09 -3.94
C ALA A 146 23.00 -4.30 -4.82
N THR A 147 23.17 -3.47 -5.84
CA THR A 147 24.24 -3.59 -6.83
C THR A 147 25.46 -2.73 -6.54
N GLY A 148 25.41 -1.86 -5.51
CA GLY A 148 26.42 -0.83 -5.28
C GLY A 148 26.54 0.17 -6.43
N SER A 149 25.62 0.13 -7.39
CA SER A 149 25.60 1.02 -8.53
C SER A 149 25.08 2.40 -8.13
N LYS A 150 25.40 3.38 -8.94
CA LYS A 150 24.83 4.73 -8.84
C LYS A 150 23.34 4.68 -9.18
N GLN A 151 22.60 5.73 -8.80
CA GLN A 151 21.18 5.92 -9.14
C GLN A 151 20.87 5.45 -10.57
N GLY A 152 19.75 4.76 -10.76
CA GLY A 152 19.32 4.28 -12.06
C GLY A 152 20.12 3.09 -12.61
N GLY A 153 20.64 2.21 -11.76
CA GLY A 153 21.25 0.94 -12.15
C GLY A 153 20.29 0.12 -13.03
N TYR A 154 20.86 -0.57 -14.04
CA TYR A 154 20.10 -1.54 -14.83
C TYR A 154 19.63 -2.67 -13.89
N PRO A 155 18.38 -3.14 -13.99
CA PRO A 155 17.38 -2.95 -15.04
C PRO A 155 16.14 -2.11 -14.63
N PHE A 156 16.30 -1.14 -13.77
CA PHE A 156 15.19 -0.39 -13.15
C PHE A 156 14.64 0.73 -14.04
N GLY A 157 13.89 0.45 -15.06
CA GLY A 157 13.03 1.31 -15.86
C GLY A 157 13.47 2.74 -16.19
N LYS A 158 12.66 3.45 -16.96
CA LYS A 158 12.84 4.86 -17.30
C LYS A 158 12.67 5.78 -16.08
N TYR A 159 11.67 5.49 -15.26
CA TYR A 159 11.37 6.19 -14.02
C TYR A 159 11.64 5.32 -12.81
N PRO A 160 11.98 5.89 -11.65
CA PRO A 160 11.97 5.15 -10.39
C PRO A 160 10.54 4.73 -10.04
N PRO A 161 10.35 3.85 -9.05
CA PRO A 161 9.05 3.67 -8.43
C PRO A 161 8.54 5.00 -7.91
N LEU A 162 7.33 5.42 -8.31
CA LEU A 162 6.73 6.70 -7.94
C LEU A 162 5.55 6.55 -6.96
N ASP A 163 5.28 5.35 -6.49
CA ASP A 163 4.32 5.08 -5.42
C ASP A 163 4.74 5.67 -4.07
N ASP A 164 6.04 5.87 -3.85
CA ASP A 164 6.57 6.54 -2.66
C ASP A 164 6.06 7.97 -2.52
N ASN A 165 5.67 8.62 -3.61
CA ASN A 165 4.97 9.89 -3.59
C ASN A 165 3.63 9.79 -2.84
N PHE A 166 2.87 8.71 -3.04
CA PHE A 166 1.59 8.50 -2.35
C PHE A 166 1.79 8.15 -0.87
N TYR A 167 2.86 7.44 -0.54
CA TYR A 167 3.22 7.19 0.85
C TYR A 167 3.65 8.45 1.60
N PHE A 168 4.31 9.41 0.94
CA PHE A 168 4.53 10.74 1.54
C PHE A 168 3.22 11.43 1.90
N LEU A 169 2.24 11.43 1.00
CA LEU A 169 0.92 12.03 1.22
C LEU A 169 0.17 11.32 2.35
N LYS A 170 0.21 9.99 2.38
CA LYS A 170 -0.35 9.20 3.46
C LYS A 170 0.28 9.56 4.81
N ALA A 171 1.60 9.72 4.89
CA ALA A 171 2.28 10.13 6.13
C ALA A 171 1.80 11.50 6.63
N VAL A 172 1.58 12.47 5.73
CA VAL A 172 1.04 13.79 6.08
C VAL A 172 -0.40 13.68 6.60
N TYR A 173 -1.23 12.88 5.93
CA TYR A 173 -2.61 12.62 6.34
C TYR A 173 -2.69 11.93 7.71
N GLU A 174 -1.90 10.90 7.94
CA GLU A 174 -1.84 10.18 9.21
C GLU A 174 -1.36 11.09 10.36
N TYR A 175 -0.40 11.98 10.10
CA TYR A 175 0.00 12.97 11.10
C TYR A 175 -1.16 13.89 11.49
N TRP A 176 -1.95 14.33 10.51
CA TRP A 176 -3.15 15.13 10.79
C TRP A 176 -4.20 14.32 11.56
N THR A 177 -4.49 13.09 11.20
CA THR A 177 -5.47 12.25 11.91
C THR A 177 -5.06 11.97 13.36
N MET A 178 -3.76 11.80 13.63
CA MET A 178 -3.21 11.61 14.98
C MET A 178 -3.24 12.87 15.84
N THR A 179 -3.16 14.05 15.23
CA THR A 179 -2.99 15.31 15.97
C THR A 179 -4.17 16.24 15.91
N HIS A 180 -5.04 16.08 14.92
CA HIS A 180 -6.11 17.01 14.53
C HIS A 180 -5.62 18.45 14.34
N ASN A 181 -4.33 18.63 14.01
CA ASN A 181 -3.67 19.93 13.95
C ASN A 181 -3.18 20.22 12.53
N LEU A 182 -3.84 21.15 11.86
CA LEU A 182 -3.49 21.59 10.52
C LEU A 182 -2.30 22.55 10.48
N ARG A 183 -1.82 23.08 11.61
CA ARG A 183 -0.69 24.02 11.62
C ARG A 183 0.57 23.45 10.94
N PHE A 184 0.77 22.15 11.02
CA PHE A 184 1.91 21.52 10.34
C PHE A 184 1.69 21.45 8.83
N PHE A 185 0.49 21.12 8.37
CA PHE A 185 0.12 21.14 6.95
C PHE A 185 0.28 22.54 6.32
N ASP A 186 -0.07 23.57 7.08
CA ASP A 186 0.11 24.98 6.67
C ASP A 186 1.51 25.52 6.88
N SER A 187 2.42 24.78 7.54
CA SER A 187 3.75 25.24 7.85
C SER A 187 4.71 25.13 6.67
N VAL A 188 5.78 25.92 6.73
CA VAL A 188 6.89 25.83 5.80
C VAL A 188 7.85 24.74 6.26
N VAL A 189 8.16 23.79 5.36
CA VAL A 189 9.15 22.74 5.57
C VAL A 189 10.42 22.99 4.75
N LYS A 190 11.54 22.45 5.23
CA LYS A 190 12.80 22.44 4.48
C LYS A 190 12.73 21.32 3.44
N THR A 191 13.05 21.65 2.20
CA THR A 191 13.16 20.70 1.08
C THR A 191 14.61 20.59 0.61
N SER A 192 14.90 19.69 -0.32
CA SER A 192 16.22 19.57 -0.98
C SER A 192 16.62 20.82 -1.77
N PHE A 193 15.66 21.68 -2.14
CA PHE A 193 15.85 22.87 -2.99
C PHE A 193 15.49 24.19 -2.30
N GLY A 194 15.27 24.19 -0.99
CA GLY A 194 14.93 25.39 -0.23
C GLY A 194 13.83 25.20 0.79
N LYS A 195 12.86 26.10 0.84
CA LYS A 195 11.72 26.05 1.75
C LYS A 195 10.41 26.12 0.95
N MET A 196 9.40 25.36 1.35
CA MET A 196 8.08 25.30 0.71
C MET A 196 6.99 25.07 1.74
N LYS A 197 5.77 25.59 1.53
CA LYS A 197 4.59 25.24 2.34
C LYS A 197 4.32 23.75 2.16
N LEU A 198 4.02 23.00 3.22
CA LEU A 198 3.80 21.56 3.12
C LEU A 198 2.57 21.23 2.26
N ALA A 199 1.51 22.04 2.33
CA ALA A 199 0.33 21.90 1.48
C ALA A 199 0.70 21.98 -0.01
N ASP A 200 1.48 23.00 -0.42
CA ASP A 200 1.93 23.16 -1.81
C ASP A 200 2.83 21.99 -2.24
N LEU A 201 3.68 21.52 -1.33
CA LEU A 201 4.52 20.35 -1.58
C LEU A 201 3.68 19.08 -1.82
N CYS A 202 2.61 18.87 -1.06
CA CYS A 202 1.69 17.76 -1.27
C CYS A 202 1.06 17.80 -2.65
N GLU A 203 0.64 18.97 -3.15
CA GLU A 203 0.15 19.09 -4.53
C GLU A 203 1.20 18.69 -5.56
N GLN A 204 2.42 19.21 -5.44
CA GLN A 204 3.50 18.90 -6.38
C GLN A 204 3.86 17.41 -6.36
N VAL A 205 3.94 16.81 -5.17
CA VAL A 205 4.22 15.39 -4.99
C VAL A 205 3.14 14.51 -5.62
N TYR A 206 1.86 14.86 -5.45
CA TYR A 206 0.76 14.13 -6.08
C TYR A 206 0.81 14.22 -7.61
N ARG A 207 1.00 15.42 -8.14
CA ARG A 207 1.02 15.70 -9.59
C ARG A 207 2.27 15.18 -10.30
N ALA A 208 3.34 14.89 -9.56
CA ALA A 208 4.58 14.33 -10.11
C ALA A 208 4.43 12.93 -10.69
N VAL A 209 3.44 12.16 -10.22
CA VAL A 209 3.20 10.79 -10.67
C VAL A 209 2.41 10.81 -11.99
N PRO A 210 2.96 10.27 -13.10
CA PRO A 210 2.27 10.24 -14.38
C PRO A 210 0.95 9.45 -14.30
N ALA A 211 -0.11 10.03 -14.84
CA ALA A 211 -1.41 9.40 -14.95
C ALA A 211 -2.03 9.66 -16.32
N ASN A 212 -2.84 8.75 -16.80
CA ASN A 212 -3.63 8.95 -17.99
C ASN A 212 -4.75 9.97 -17.70
N PRO A 213 -4.80 11.13 -18.40
CA PRO A 213 -5.78 12.17 -18.11
C PRO A 213 -7.23 11.75 -18.35
N ALA A 214 -7.46 10.73 -19.20
CA ALA A 214 -8.82 10.24 -19.50
C ALA A 214 -9.35 9.30 -18.40
N THR A 215 -8.48 8.60 -17.70
CA THR A 215 -8.86 7.59 -16.68
C THR A 215 -8.45 7.95 -15.28
N GLY A 216 -7.48 8.85 -15.10
CA GLY A 216 -6.83 9.16 -13.82
C GLY A 216 -5.88 8.06 -13.34
N LEU A 217 -5.75 6.94 -14.07
CA LEU A 217 -4.94 5.80 -13.68
C LEU A 217 -3.45 6.07 -13.88
N VAL A 218 -2.64 5.57 -12.95
CA VAL A 218 -1.18 5.69 -13.02
C VAL A 218 -0.64 4.92 -14.22
N THR A 219 0.28 5.53 -14.96
CA THR A 219 0.91 4.90 -16.13
C THR A 219 2.42 4.88 -16.01
N ALA A 220 3.03 3.72 -16.24
CA ALA A 220 4.48 3.57 -16.31
C ALA A 220 5.06 3.94 -17.68
N GLY A 221 4.24 4.31 -18.66
CA GLY A 221 4.61 4.68 -20.02
C GLY A 221 4.20 3.66 -21.05
N ASP A 222 4.96 3.53 -22.15
CA ASP A 222 4.61 2.75 -23.33
C ASP A 222 4.20 1.30 -22.98
N VAL A 223 3.05 0.86 -23.51
CA VAL A 223 2.57 -0.52 -23.41
C VAL A 223 3.56 -1.54 -24.01
N LYS A 224 4.46 -1.11 -24.88
CA LYS A 224 5.57 -1.90 -25.42
C LYS A 224 6.86 -1.75 -24.60
N GLY A 225 6.84 -0.93 -23.55
CA GLY A 225 8.03 -0.57 -22.76
C GLY A 225 8.68 -1.77 -22.12
N GLU A 226 9.83 -2.18 -22.61
CA GLU A 226 10.63 -3.26 -22.02
C GLU A 226 11.26 -2.88 -20.67
N ASN A 227 11.23 -1.60 -20.32
CA ASN A 227 11.94 -1.00 -19.19
C ASN A 227 11.05 -0.43 -18.09
N ALA A 228 9.75 -0.70 -18.12
CA ALA A 228 8.86 -0.30 -17.05
C ALA A 228 8.85 -1.35 -15.93
N LYS A 229 8.96 -0.88 -14.70
CA LYS A 229 8.83 -1.70 -13.50
C LYS A 229 7.52 -1.41 -12.81
N ASP A 230 7.06 -2.35 -12.02
CA ASP A 230 5.92 -2.08 -11.16
C ASP A 230 6.30 -1.08 -10.07
N TRP A 231 5.31 -0.31 -9.68
CA TRP A 231 5.38 0.62 -8.57
C TRP A 231 4.38 0.17 -7.49
N GLY A 232 4.86 -0.45 -6.47
CA GLY A 232 4.01 -0.90 -5.39
C GLY A 232 4.28 -2.32 -4.95
N PHE A 233 5.28 -2.56 -4.14
CA PHE A 233 5.68 -3.88 -3.63
C PHE A 233 6.03 -4.92 -4.70
N CYS A 234 6.34 -4.46 -5.90
CA CYS A 234 6.61 -5.32 -7.04
C CYS A 234 7.80 -4.81 -7.87
N ASP A 235 8.80 -4.26 -7.19
CA ASP A 235 9.98 -3.62 -7.79
C ASP A 235 10.88 -4.58 -8.60
N GLY A 236 10.69 -5.89 -8.44
CA GLY A 236 11.31 -6.94 -9.24
C GLY A 236 10.59 -7.28 -10.56
N GLU A 237 9.36 -6.80 -10.74
CA GLU A 237 8.48 -7.22 -11.82
C GLU A 237 8.36 -6.17 -12.92
N PHE A 238 8.29 -6.62 -14.18
CA PHE A 238 8.10 -5.71 -15.32
C PHE A 238 6.62 -5.55 -15.63
N LYS A 239 6.15 -4.32 -15.58
CA LYS A 239 4.78 -3.94 -15.91
C LYS A 239 4.76 -2.66 -16.72
N SER A 240 3.83 -2.53 -17.66
CA SER A 240 3.71 -1.35 -18.51
C SER A 240 2.26 -0.99 -18.83
N GLY A 241 2.06 0.19 -19.38
CA GLY A 241 0.75 0.78 -19.59
C GLY A 241 0.18 1.36 -18.30
N GLU A 242 -1.11 1.26 -18.09
CA GLU A 242 -1.77 1.62 -16.84
C GLU A 242 -1.55 0.52 -15.79
N LEU A 243 -1.29 0.92 -14.56
CA LEU A 243 -0.90 0.03 -13.45
C LEU A 243 -1.96 0.02 -12.37
N LEU A 244 -2.37 -1.17 -11.92
CA LEU A 244 -3.43 -1.35 -10.91
C LEU A 244 -3.00 -0.82 -9.54
N PHE A 245 -1.96 -1.40 -8.94
CA PHE A 245 -1.61 -1.16 -7.54
C PHE A 245 -1.31 0.32 -7.25
N PRO A 246 -0.47 1.02 -8.02
CA PRO A 246 -0.24 2.44 -7.80
C PRO A 246 -1.46 3.31 -8.14
N SER A 247 -2.40 2.86 -8.98
CA SER A 247 -3.67 3.56 -9.19
C SER A 247 -4.58 3.49 -7.96
N ILE A 248 -4.57 2.38 -7.23
CA ILE A 248 -5.27 2.27 -5.94
C ILE A 248 -4.64 3.22 -4.92
N LEU A 249 -3.31 3.29 -4.85
CA LEU A 249 -2.61 4.23 -3.97
C LEU A 249 -2.93 5.68 -4.34
N ARG A 250 -2.98 6.02 -5.64
CA ARG A 250 -3.38 7.34 -6.12
C ARG A 250 -4.81 7.71 -5.70
N TYR A 251 -5.74 6.75 -5.78
CA TYR A 251 -7.11 6.93 -5.31
C TYR A 251 -7.17 7.26 -3.81
N ILE A 252 -6.45 6.50 -2.98
CA ILE A 252 -6.37 6.72 -1.53
C ILE A 252 -5.77 8.10 -1.25
N ALA A 253 -4.63 8.42 -1.88
CA ALA A 253 -3.96 9.70 -1.72
C ALA A 253 -4.85 10.89 -2.13
N ALA A 254 -5.61 10.76 -3.22
CA ALA A 254 -6.55 11.79 -3.64
C ALA A 254 -7.64 12.05 -2.57
N GLN A 255 -8.19 10.98 -1.98
CA GLN A 255 -9.17 11.11 -0.89
C GLN A 255 -8.56 11.75 0.36
N GLU A 256 -7.36 11.34 0.76
CA GLU A 256 -6.64 11.84 1.92
C GLU A 256 -6.30 13.34 1.77
N VAL A 257 -5.75 13.72 0.61
CA VAL A 257 -5.41 15.11 0.28
C VAL A 257 -6.66 15.98 0.19
N ALA A 258 -7.75 15.48 -0.40
CA ALA A 258 -9.04 16.18 -0.41
C ALA A 258 -9.55 16.48 1.00
N GLN A 259 -9.37 15.56 1.95
CA GLN A 259 -9.76 15.77 3.35
C GLN A 259 -8.89 16.83 4.02
N LEU A 260 -7.57 16.82 3.79
CA LEU A 260 -6.64 17.83 4.31
C LEU A 260 -7.01 19.23 3.82
N PHE A 261 -7.22 19.42 2.50
CA PHE A 261 -7.61 20.71 1.93
C PHE A 261 -9.00 21.15 2.38
N ARG A 262 -9.94 20.22 2.54
CA ARG A 262 -11.25 20.55 3.11
C ARG A 262 -11.14 21.04 4.55
N ALA A 263 -10.33 20.39 5.36
CA ALA A 263 -10.09 20.76 6.75
C ALA A 263 -9.37 22.11 6.87
N SER A 264 -8.45 22.45 5.93
CA SER A 264 -7.78 23.75 5.87
C SER A 264 -8.65 24.87 5.28
N GLY A 265 -9.87 24.56 4.80
CA GLY A 265 -10.78 25.55 4.20
C GLY A 265 -10.58 25.77 2.69
N GLU A 266 -9.65 25.10 2.07
CA GLU A 266 -9.32 25.20 0.63
C GLU A 266 -10.27 24.32 -0.21
N LYS A 267 -11.53 24.74 -0.31
CA LYS A 267 -12.63 23.96 -0.92
C LYS A 267 -12.41 23.65 -2.40
N ALA A 268 -11.79 24.54 -3.17
CA ALA A 268 -11.51 24.32 -4.60
C ALA A 268 -10.54 23.15 -4.79
N ASN A 269 -9.42 23.16 -4.07
CA ASN A 269 -8.44 22.08 -4.11
C ASN A 269 -9.07 20.76 -3.63
N ALA A 270 -9.83 20.79 -2.53
CA ALA A 270 -10.53 19.60 -2.06
C ALA A 270 -11.47 19.00 -3.11
N SER A 271 -12.17 19.83 -3.89
CA SER A 271 -13.06 19.39 -4.97
C SER A 271 -12.30 18.76 -6.14
N GLU A 272 -11.13 19.31 -6.51
CA GLU A 272 -10.28 18.76 -7.57
C GLU A 272 -9.84 17.32 -7.22
N TYR A 273 -9.28 17.10 -6.01
CA TYR A 273 -8.85 15.76 -5.59
C TYR A 273 -10.00 14.78 -5.41
N GLN A 274 -11.18 15.26 -5.03
CA GLN A 274 -12.39 14.41 -5.02
C GLN A 274 -12.80 13.97 -6.42
N HIS A 275 -12.69 14.87 -7.39
CA HIS A 275 -12.94 14.54 -8.79
C HIS A 275 -11.95 13.49 -9.29
N ASP A 276 -10.65 13.65 -9.00
CA ASP A 276 -9.62 12.67 -9.35
C ASP A 276 -9.93 11.30 -8.75
N ALA A 277 -10.26 11.25 -7.45
CA ALA A 277 -10.63 10.00 -6.79
C ALA A 277 -11.85 9.34 -7.45
N ALA A 278 -12.87 10.11 -7.81
CA ALA A 278 -14.05 9.59 -8.49
C ALA A 278 -13.73 9.07 -9.90
N GLN A 279 -12.88 9.78 -10.64
CA GLN A 279 -12.42 9.36 -11.97
C GLN A 279 -11.65 8.03 -11.91
N ILE A 280 -10.70 7.91 -10.97
CA ILE A 280 -9.92 6.68 -10.76
C ILE A 280 -10.83 5.51 -10.40
N ARG A 281 -11.74 5.71 -9.43
CA ARG A 281 -12.71 4.69 -9.01
C ARG A 281 -13.55 4.18 -10.19
N ASN A 282 -14.07 5.09 -11.01
CA ASN A 282 -14.88 4.76 -12.17
C ASN A 282 -14.09 4.03 -13.27
N SER A 283 -12.77 4.17 -13.29
CA SER A 283 -11.89 3.60 -14.31
C SER A 283 -11.32 2.25 -13.91
N ILE A 284 -11.01 2.02 -12.63
CA ILE A 284 -10.32 0.80 -12.16
C ILE A 284 -11.05 -0.47 -12.62
N SER A 285 -12.34 -0.58 -12.35
CA SER A 285 -13.10 -1.77 -12.74
C SER A 285 -13.21 -1.94 -14.25
N LYS A 286 -13.31 -0.84 -15.00
CA LYS A 286 -13.44 -0.89 -16.46
C LYS A 286 -12.16 -1.34 -17.16
N VAL A 287 -11.01 -0.98 -16.60
CA VAL A 287 -9.70 -1.20 -17.21
C VAL A 287 -9.07 -2.51 -16.75
N PHE A 288 -9.20 -2.85 -15.48
CA PHE A 288 -8.44 -3.97 -14.90
C PHE A 288 -9.27 -5.19 -14.58
N PHE A 289 -10.62 -5.08 -14.49
CA PHE A 289 -11.45 -6.22 -14.10
C PHE A 289 -11.70 -7.17 -15.27
N HIS A 290 -11.41 -8.45 -15.06
CA HIS A 290 -11.66 -9.54 -15.99
C HIS A 290 -12.41 -10.69 -15.29
N THR A 291 -13.51 -11.09 -15.88
CA THR A 291 -14.26 -12.29 -15.41
C THR A 291 -13.46 -13.55 -15.63
N THR A 292 -13.61 -14.53 -14.76
CA THR A 292 -13.04 -15.87 -14.94
C THR A 292 -14.02 -16.78 -15.69
N ARG A 293 -13.58 -18.01 -15.99
CA ARG A 293 -14.49 -19.05 -16.53
C ARG A 293 -15.55 -19.48 -15.51
N ASN A 294 -15.34 -19.24 -14.24
CA ASN A 294 -16.30 -19.51 -13.18
C ASN A 294 -17.29 -18.35 -13.09
N ALA A 295 -18.57 -18.63 -13.23
CA ALA A 295 -19.59 -17.60 -13.16
C ALA A 295 -19.56 -16.87 -11.81
N GLY A 296 -19.61 -15.55 -11.86
CA GLY A 296 -19.62 -14.70 -10.67
C GLY A 296 -18.26 -14.57 -9.98
N GLU A 297 -17.16 -14.83 -10.68
CA GLU A 297 -15.79 -14.62 -10.20
C GLU A 297 -14.99 -13.79 -11.20
N GLY A 298 -14.05 -12.99 -10.69
CA GLY A 298 -13.17 -12.17 -11.51
C GLY A 298 -11.91 -11.74 -10.76
N TRP A 299 -10.94 -11.28 -11.52
CA TRP A 299 -9.67 -10.73 -11.03
C TRP A 299 -9.45 -9.33 -11.56
N LEU A 300 -8.77 -8.51 -10.76
CA LEU A 300 -8.15 -7.31 -11.29
C LEU A 300 -6.75 -7.67 -11.82
N TYR A 301 -6.46 -7.28 -13.06
CA TYR A 301 -5.18 -7.52 -13.69
C TYR A 301 -4.20 -6.39 -13.37
N SER A 302 -2.93 -6.71 -13.24
CA SER A 302 -1.93 -5.80 -12.67
C SER A 302 -1.57 -4.62 -13.59
N ALA A 303 -1.69 -4.80 -14.90
CA ALA A 303 -1.29 -3.81 -15.89
C ALA A 303 -2.02 -4.02 -17.22
N THR A 304 -2.05 -3.00 -18.08
CA THR A 304 -2.67 -3.10 -19.43
C THR A 304 -1.69 -3.53 -20.53
N GLY A 305 -0.40 -3.52 -20.23
CA GLY A 305 0.66 -3.93 -21.15
C GLY A 305 1.39 -5.19 -20.67
N VAL A 306 2.72 -5.11 -20.53
CA VAL A 306 3.50 -6.19 -19.89
C VAL A 306 3.00 -6.42 -18.48
N GLY A 307 2.89 -7.67 -18.05
CA GLY A 307 2.32 -8.02 -16.75
C GLY A 307 0.79 -8.00 -16.71
N ASN A 308 0.11 -8.09 -17.85
CA ASN A 308 -1.35 -8.19 -17.93
C ASN A 308 -1.83 -9.58 -17.45
N GLN A 309 -1.78 -9.77 -16.15
CA GLN A 309 -2.07 -11.02 -15.43
C GLN A 309 -2.88 -10.73 -14.17
N PRO A 310 -3.63 -11.73 -13.64
CA PRO A 310 -4.32 -11.58 -12.35
C PRO A 310 -3.36 -11.14 -11.24
N ASP A 311 -3.64 -10.01 -10.63
CA ASP A 311 -2.88 -9.49 -9.49
C ASP A 311 -3.61 -9.86 -8.20
N VAL A 312 -3.10 -10.84 -7.47
CA VAL A 312 -3.72 -11.32 -6.23
C VAL A 312 -3.68 -10.24 -5.14
N TRP A 313 -2.55 -9.54 -5.00
CA TRP A 313 -2.42 -8.47 -4.00
C TRP A 313 -3.23 -7.24 -4.39
N GLY A 314 -3.11 -6.80 -5.64
CA GLY A 314 -3.88 -5.67 -6.15
C GLY A 314 -5.39 -5.90 -6.05
N SER A 315 -5.86 -7.12 -6.34
CA SER A 315 -7.27 -7.48 -6.19
C SER A 315 -7.74 -7.42 -4.73
N ALA A 316 -6.97 -7.99 -3.80
CA ALA A 316 -7.29 -7.94 -2.37
C ALA A 316 -7.25 -6.50 -1.82
N PHE A 317 -6.25 -5.72 -2.21
CA PHE A 317 -6.07 -4.33 -1.81
C PHE A 317 -7.18 -3.42 -2.35
N ALA A 318 -7.62 -3.63 -3.60
CA ALA A 318 -8.72 -2.88 -4.20
C ALA A 318 -10.05 -3.07 -3.45
N VAL A 319 -10.33 -4.32 -3.04
CA VAL A 319 -11.53 -4.62 -2.24
C VAL A 319 -11.42 -4.06 -0.82
N TRP A 320 -10.25 -4.19 -0.18
CA TRP A 320 -10.01 -3.69 1.17
C TRP A 320 -10.08 -2.16 1.23
N SER A 321 -9.48 -1.45 0.28
CA SER A 321 -9.48 0.02 0.20
C SER A 321 -10.83 0.61 -0.18
N GLY A 322 -11.78 -0.21 -0.65
CA GLY A 322 -13.07 0.22 -1.13
C GLY A 322 -13.04 0.97 -2.47
N VAL A 323 -11.95 0.89 -3.23
CA VAL A 323 -11.91 1.47 -4.59
C VAL A 323 -12.80 0.69 -5.55
N VAL A 324 -13.01 -0.59 -5.30
CA VAL A 324 -14.05 -1.40 -5.95
C VAL A 324 -15.13 -1.80 -4.95
N GLU A 325 -16.39 -1.73 -5.38
CA GLU A 325 -17.57 -2.01 -4.56
C GLU A 325 -18.60 -2.82 -5.33
N GLY A 326 -19.71 -3.21 -4.66
CA GLY A 326 -20.84 -3.93 -5.26
C GLY A 326 -20.41 -5.25 -5.90
N THR A 327 -20.98 -5.57 -7.05
CA THR A 327 -20.78 -6.84 -7.75
C THR A 327 -19.30 -7.15 -8.04
N VAL A 328 -18.52 -6.16 -8.48
CA VAL A 328 -17.09 -6.37 -8.77
C VAL A 328 -16.33 -6.78 -7.51
N ALA A 329 -16.57 -6.11 -6.39
CA ALA A 329 -15.91 -6.47 -5.12
C ALA A 329 -16.31 -7.88 -4.65
N GLU A 330 -17.56 -8.28 -4.84
CA GLU A 330 -18.03 -9.62 -4.51
C GLU A 330 -17.42 -10.69 -5.42
N GLU A 331 -17.35 -10.45 -6.72
CA GLU A 331 -16.76 -11.38 -7.70
C GLU A 331 -15.26 -11.57 -7.45
N VAL A 332 -14.53 -10.50 -7.17
CA VAL A 332 -13.13 -10.57 -6.74
C VAL A 332 -13.00 -11.34 -5.42
N SER A 333 -13.85 -11.06 -4.45
CA SER A 333 -13.84 -11.75 -3.15
C SER A 333 -14.12 -13.24 -3.28
N ARG A 334 -15.04 -13.67 -4.18
CA ARG A 334 -15.30 -15.09 -4.47
C ARG A 334 -14.08 -15.76 -5.12
N ALA A 335 -13.41 -15.08 -6.06
CA ALA A 335 -12.18 -15.60 -6.67
C ALA A 335 -11.06 -15.76 -5.61
N LEU A 336 -10.92 -14.82 -4.68
CA LEU A 336 -9.97 -14.94 -3.56
C LEU A 336 -10.32 -16.12 -2.64
N VAL A 337 -11.60 -16.33 -2.30
CA VAL A 337 -12.06 -17.50 -1.50
C VAL A 337 -11.71 -18.80 -2.21
N ARG A 338 -11.96 -18.90 -3.52
CA ARG A 338 -11.61 -20.07 -4.31
C ARG A 338 -10.11 -20.32 -4.32
N ALA A 339 -9.30 -19.29 -4.61
CA ALA A 339 -7.85 -19.41 -4.65
C ALA A 339 -7.25 -19.82 -3.28
N TYR A 340 -7.85 -19.36 -2.18
CA TYR A 340 -7.50 -19.82 -0.83
C TYR A 340 -7.80 -21.33 -0.65
N ARG A 341 -9.00 -21.78 -1.00
CA ARG A 341 -9.42 -23.18 -0.84
C ARG A 341 -8.61 -24.15 -1.71
N GLU A 342 -8.30 -23.73 -2.94
CA GLU A 342 -7.50 -24.48 -3.90
C GLU A 342 -5.99 -24.38 -3.65
N LYS A 343 -5.58 -23.55 -2.67
CA LYS A 343 -4.16 -23.26 -2.34
C LYS A 343 -3.35 -22.70 -3.52
N THR A 344 -4.01 -21.99 -4.44
CA THR A 344 -3.36 -21.43 -5.62
C THR A 344 -2.74 -20.05 -5.36
N ALA A 345 -3.12 -19.39 -4.25
CA ALA A 345 -2.59 -18.08 -3.85
C ALA A 345 -2.09 -18.03 -2.41
N VAL A 346 -2.52 -18.94 -1.54
CA VAL A 346 -2.31 -18.85 -0.08
C VAL A 346 -1.75 -20.14 0.48
N LEU A 347 -0.71 -20.01 1.30
CA LEU A 347 -0.18 -21.10 2.12
C LEU A 347 0.09 -20.55 3.53
N GLU A 348 -0.37 -21.29 4.57
CA GLU A 348 -0.20 -20.91 5.98
C GLU A 348 -0.65 -19.47 6.30
N GLY A 349 -1.64 -18.98 5.57
CA GLY A 349 -2.14 -17.61 5.70
C GLY A 349 -1.29 -16.53 5.03
N CYS A 350 -0.14 -16.88 4.44
CA CYS A 350 0.68 -15.97 3.64
C CYS A 350 0.33 -16.07 2.16
N VAL A 351 0.54 -15.00 1.41
CA VAL A 351 -0.08 -14.79 0.09
C VAL A 351 0.96 -14.55 -0.99
N ARG A 352 0.81 -15.18 -2.15
CA ARG A 352 1.57 -14.92 -3.38
C ARG A 352 0.97 -13.74 -4.14
N GLN A 353 1.80 -13.04 -4.92
CA GLN A 353 1.31 -12.00 -5.83
C GLN A 353 0.63 -12.56 -7.08
N ILE A 354 1.05 -13.72 -7.54
CA ILE A 354 0.56 -14.39 -8.75
C ILE A 354 0.06 -15.80 -8.41
N LEU A 355 -1.02 -16.24 -9.08
CA LEU A 355 -1.57 -17.57 -8.88
C LEU A 355 -0.57 -18.66 -9.30
N THR A 356 -0.49 -19.79 -8.56
CA THR A 356 0.29 -20.97 -8.98
C THR A 356 -0.17 -21.54 -10.31
N THR A 357 -1.43 -21.32 -10.64
CA THR A 357 -2.11 -21.79 -11.86
C THR A 357 -2.07 -20.80 -13.00
N ASP A 358 -1.37 -19.66 -12.86
CA ASP A 358 -1.25 -18.70 -13.96
C ASP A 358 -0.54 -19.38 -15.15
N PRO A 359 -1.18 -19.39 -16.35
CA PRO A 359 -0.64 -20.12 -17.49
C PRO A 359 0.48 -19.37 -18.21
N THR A 360 0.60 -18.06 -18.00
CA THR A 360 1.49 -17.20 -18.78
C THR A 360 2.95 -17.56 -18.56
N HIS A 361 3.32 -17.88 -17.30
CA HIS A 361 4.70 -18.25 -16.97
C HIS A 361 4.77 -19.27 -15.82
N HIS A 362 3.95 -20.33 -15.90
CA HIS A 362 3.96 -21.46 -14.96
C HIS A 362 3.88 -21.01 -13.47
N GLY A 363 2.97 -20.11 -13.16
CA GLY A 363 2.78 -19.57 -11.80
C GLY A 363 3.75 -18.43 -11.43
N GLY A 364 4.37 -17.80 -12.43
CA GLY A 364 5.18 -16.60 -12.28
C GLY A 364 4.68 -15.44 -13.14
N TRP A 365 5.28 -14.26 -12.94
CA TRP A 365 5.03 -13.09 -13.76
C TRP A 365 5.57 -13.28 -15.18
N GLN A 366 4.93 -12.65 -16.17
CA GLN A 366 5.34 -12.67 -17.58
C GLN A 366 6.82 -12.31 -17.75
N ARG A 367 7.30 -11.35 -16.96
CA ARG A 367 8.70 -10.93 -16.94
C ARG A 367 9.09 -10.49 -15.54
N SER A 368 10.15 -11.08 -15.00
CA SER A 368 10.64 -10.84 -13.64
C SER A 368 12.16 -10.88 -13.59
N LEU A 369 12.75 -10.19 -12.62
CA LEU A 369 14.16 -10.33 -12.23
C LEU A 369 14.38 -11.55 -11.33
N SER A 370 13.34 -12.02 -10.67
CA SER A 370 13.39 -13.12 -9.73
C SER A 370 12.96 -14.43 -10.39
N LYS A 371 13.49 -15.55 -9.93
CA LYS A 371 13.06 -16.89 -10.36
C LYS A 371 11.63 -17.14 -9.87
N VAL A 372 10.86 -17.91 -10.66
CA VAL A 372 9.53 -18.37 -10.23
C VAL A 372 9.63 -19.08 -8.87
N GLY A 373 8.68 -18.81 -8.00
CA GLY A 373 8.63 -19.33 -6.62
C GLY A 373 9.51 -18.55 -5.63
N THR A 374 10.11 -17.43 -6.02
CA THR A 374 10.95 -16.60 -5.11
C THR A 374 10.53 -15.15 -5.15
N TYR A 375 10.74 -14.43 -4.02
CA TYR A 375 10.48 -13.01 -3.87
C TYR A 375 9.08 -12.65 -4.38
N GLN A 376 8.93 -11.57 -5.14
CA GLN A 376 7.65 -11.13 -5.71
C GLN A 376 7.16 -12.03 -6.87
N ASN A 377 8.03 -12.87 -7.44
CA ASN A 377 7.69 -13.83 -8.48
C ASN A 377 7.21 -15.19 -7.91
N GLY A 378 6.34 -15.13 -6.91
CA GLY A 378 5.66 -16.31 -6.37
C GLY A 378 6.14 -16.81 -5.01
N GLY A 379 6.95 -16.04 -4.28
CA GLY A 379 7.16 -16.24 -2.85
C GLY A 379 5.87 -15.94 -2.06
N TYR A 380 5.73 -16.53 -0.88
CA TYR A 380 4.63 -16.29 0.04
C TYR A 380 5.00 -15.20 1.04
N TRP A 381 4.15 -14.20 1.19
CA TRP A 381 4.35 -13.01 2.00
C TRP A 381 3.23 -12.84 3.03
N GLY A 382 3.58 -12.44 4.25
CA GLY A 382 2.58 -12.04 5.24
C GLY A 382 1.98 -10.66 4.98
N THR A 383 2.71 -9.79 4.29
CA THR A 383 2.35 -8.39 4.03
C THR A 383 0.89 -8.17 3.59
N PRO A 384 0.33 -8.88 2.58
CA PRO A 384 -1.05 -8.64 2.10
C PRO A 384 -2.11 -9.43 2.85
N THR A 385 -1.72 -10.25 3.83
CA THR A 385 -2.64 -11.18 4.52
C THR A 385 -3.88 -10.49 5.07
N GLY A 386 -3.72 -9.31 5.65
CA GLY A 386 -4.85 -8.55 6.22
C GLY A 386 -5.85 -8.08 5.15
N TRP A 387 -5.37 -7.58 4.01
CA TRP A 387 -6.23 -7.20 2.88
C TRP A 387 -6.99 -8.38 2.32
N TYR A 388 -6.29 -9.50 2.16
CA TYR A 388 -6.87 -10.73 1.61
C TYR A 388 -7.97 -11.28 2.50
N ILE A 389 -7.72 -11.39 3.80
CA ILE A 389 -8.71 -11.83 4.79
C ILE A 389 -9.92 -10.90 4.80
N ALA A 390 -9.71 -9.59 4.81
CA ALA A 390 -10.79 -8.60 4.81
C ALA A 390 -11.66 -8.69 3.53
N ALA A 391 -11.02 -8.88 2.37
CA ALA A 391 -11.73 -9.08 1.12
C ALA A 391 -12.57 -10.37 1.13
N MET A 392 -12.00 -11.50 1.56
CA MET A 392 -12.73 -12.75 1.69
C MET A 392 -13.93 -12.64 2.64
N ASN A 393 -13.76 -11.90 3.74
CA ASN A 393 -14.80 -11.75 4.75
C ASN A 393 -16.10 -11.11 4.21
N LYS A 394 -16.02 -10.36 3.11
CA LYS A 394 -17.23 -9.78 2.47
C LYS A 394 -18.22 -10.86 1.98
N VAL A 395 -17.71 -12.03 1.60
CA VAL A 395 -18.54 -13.10 1.00
C VAL A 395 -18.46 -14.43 1.78
N ASN A 396 -17.42 -14.63 2.59
CA ASN A 396 -17.22 -15.91 3.30
C ASN A 396 -16.45 -15.72 4.62
N HIS A 397 -17.19 -15.42 5.69
CA HIS A 397 -16.62 -15.23 7.03
C HIS A 397 -15.84 -16.44 7.54
N LEU A 398 -16.34 -17.66 7.30
CA LEU A 398 -15.68 -18.88 7.76
C LEU A 398 -14.30 -19.07 7.11
N ALA A 399 -14.20 -18.90 5.79
CA ALA A 399 -12.91 -18.99 5.10
C ALA A 399 -11.93 -17.90 5.55
N ALA A 400 -12.42 -16.67 5.76
CA ALA A 400 -11.62 -15.57 6.31
C ALA A 400 -11.09 -15.90 7.71
N ALA A 401 -11.93 -16.43 8.60
CA ALA A 401 -11.52 -16.84 9.94
C ALA A 401 -10.50 -18.00 9.91
N GLN A 402 -10.70 -18.98 9.05
CA GLN A 402 -9.75 -20.09 8.87
C GLN A 402 -8.37 -19.61 8.40
N MET A 403 -8.34 -18.68 7.45
CA MET A 403 -7.09 -18.08 6.98
C MET A 403 -6.40 -17.24 8.06
N ALA A 404 -7.16 -16.43 8.82
CA ALA A 404 -6.63 -15.66 9.93
C ALA A 404 -6.00 -16.56 11.00
N GLN A 405 -6.67 -17.66 11.37
CA GLN A 405 -6.14 -18.64 12.31
C GLN A 405 -4.91 -19.38 11.76
N ALA A 406 -4.88 -19.71 10.46
CA ALA A 406 -3.70 -20.31 9.83
C ALA A 406 -2.49 -19.37 9.91
N TYR A 407 -2.71 -18.08 9.64
CA TYR A 407 -1.65 -17.09 9.77
C TYR A 407 -1.13 -16.92 11.21
N ILE A 408 -2.02 -16.95 12.22
CA ILE A 408 -1.60 -16.92 13.62
C ILE A 408 -0.79 -18.17 14.00
N ARG A 409 -1.20 -19.35 13.51
CA ARG A 409 -0.41 -20.59 13.72
C ARG A 409 0.96 -20.48 13.07
N PHE A 410 1.04 -20.00 11.82
CA PHE A 410 2.30 -19.77 11.14
C PHE A 410 3.27 -18.91 11.97
N LEU A 411 2.80 -17.81 12.55
CA LEU A 411 3.63 -16.95 13.40
C LEU A 411 4.05 -17.68 14.69
N LYS A 412 3.15 -18.45 15.33
CA LYS A 412 3.44 -19.19 16.56
C LYS A 412 4.41 -20.36 16.33
N ASP A 413 4.30 -21.04 15.20
CA ASP A 413 5.15 -22.19 14.85
C ASP A 413 6.56 -21.75 14.44
N ASN A 414 6.75 -20.47 14.09
CA ASN A 414 8.01 -19.88 13.71
C ASN A 414 8.51 -18.83 14.72
N MET A 415 8.43 -19.15 16.00
CA MET A 415 8.92 -18.28 17.07
C MET A 415 10.42 -18.41 17.28
N ARG A 416 11.08 -17.29 17.43
CA ARG A 416 12.49 -17.18 17.81
C ARG A 416 12.68 -17.35 19.34
N PRO A 417 13.89 -17.70 19.80
CA PRO A 417 14.18 -17.79 21.23
C PRO A 417 13.94 -16.50 22.01
N ASP A 418 14.02 -15.33 21.34
CA ASP A 418 13.73 -14.02 21.96
C ASP A 418 12.22 -13.75 22.07
N GLY A 419 11.37 -14.69 21.67
CA GLY A 419 9.90 -14.59 21.72
C GLY A 419 9.29 -13.66 20.68
N MET A 420 10.00 -13.29 19.62
CA MET A 420 9.45 -12.68 18.41
C MET A 420 9.22 -13.75 17.35
N ALA A 421 8.22 -13.56 16.47
CA ALA A 421 8.08 -14.41 15.31
C ALA A 421 9.23 -14.14 14.32
N GLU A 422 9.65 -15.15 13.57
CA GLU A 422 10.63 -14.97 12.49
C GLU A 422 10.18 -13.92 11.46
N ALA A 423 8.88 -13.88 11.13
CA ALA A 423 8.29 -12.85 10.29
C ALA A 423 9.13 -12.55 9.03
N TRP A 424 9.38 -13.55 8.24
CA TRP A 424 10.15 -13.39 7.00
C TRP A 424 9.47 -12.43 6.04
N GLU A 425 10.25 -11.68 5.30
CA GLU A 425 9.78 -10.88 4.16
C GLU A 425 9.00 -11.76 3.19
N TRP A 426 9.61 -12.88 2.78
CA TRP A 426 8.94 -13.93 2.02
C TRP A 426 9.55 -15.31 2.35
N PHE A 427 8.80 -16.35 2.06
CA PHE A 427 9.28 -17.72 2.13
C PHE A 427 8.64 -18.58 1.04
N ASN A 428 9.27 -19.72 0.75
CA ASN A 428 8.73 -20.77 -0.11
C ASN A 428 9.08 -22.12 0.48
N PRO A 429 8.12 -22.86 1.05
CA PRO A 429 8.36 -24.13 1.71
C PRO A 429 8.78 -25.23 0.75
N GLU A 430 8.36 -25.18 -0.53
CA GLU A 430 8.77 -26.16 -1.54
C GLU A 430 10.27 -26.17 -1.79
N THR A 431 10.92 -25.00 -1.64
CA THR A 431 12.36 -24.83 -1.85
C THR A 431 13.15 -24.67 -0.56
N GLY A 432 12.47 -24.54 0.59
CA GLY A 432 13.07 -24.23 1.88
C GLY A 432 13.68 -22.81 1.94
N ARG A 433 13.43 -21.97 0.94
CA ARG A 433 13.99 -20.60 0.88
C ARG A 433 13.13 -19.61 1.64
N HIS A 434 13.76 -18.73 2.36
CA HIS A 434 13.17 -17.58 3.04
C HIS A 434 14.17 -16.42 3.04
N ASN A 435 13.68 -15.19 3.28
CA ASN A 435 14.52 -14.00 3.31
C ASN A 435 14.08 -13.03 4.40
N ASN A 436 15.01 -12.21 4.88
CA ASN A 436 14.81 -11.11 5.82
C ASN A 436 13.85 -11.43 6.98
N PRO A 437 14.31 -12.15 8.02
CA PRO A 437 13.53 -12.32 9.25
C PRO A 437 13.31 -10.98 9.95
N LEU A 438 12.28 -10.92 10.79
CA LEU A 438 11.83 -9.71 11.50
C LEU A 438 11.40 -8.58 10.54
N TYR A 439 10.84 -8.95 9.36
CA TYR A 439 10.33 -7.99 8.40
C TYR A 439 9.01 -7.39 8.91
N VAL A 440 9.01 -6.07 9.06
CA VAL A 440 7.94 -5.37 9.78
C VAL A 440 6.60 -5.50 9.08
N ALA A 441 6.57 -5.32 7.77
CA ALA A 441 5.33 -5.35 7.00
C ALA A 441 4.61 -6.71 7.07
N THR A 442 5.37 -7.80 7.29
CA THR A 442 4.79 -9.14 7.45
C THR A 442 3.80 -9.23 8.63
N VAL A 443 4.01 -8.49 9.70
CA VAL A 443 3.15 -8.59 10.90
C VAL A 443 2.37 -7.31 11.17
N ALA A 444 3.00 -6.14 11.00
CA ALA A 444 2.36 -4.88 11.31
C ALA A 444 1.19 -4.60 10.35
N LEU A 445 1.38 -4.82 9.05
CA LEU A 445 0.35 -4.52 8.06
C LEU A 445 -0.89 -5.43 8.16
N PRO A 446 -0.77 -6.76 8.35
CA PRO A 446 -1.95 -7.59 8.64
C PRO A 446 -2.71 -7.16 9.88
N TYR A 447 -2.01 -6.82 10.97
CA TYR A 447 -2.66 -6.29 12.17
C TYR A 447 -3.44 -5.00 11.89
N LEU A 448 -2.80 -4.02 11.25
CA LEU A 448 -3.41 -2.72 10.92
C LEU A 448 -4.59 -2.88 9.98
N SER A 449 -4.43 -3.64 8.91
CA SER A 449 -5.47 -3.86 7.91
C SER A 449 -6.72 -4.54 8.50
N LEU A 450 -6.54 -5.54 9.37
CA LEU A 450 -7.65 -6.20 10.05
C LEU A 450 -8.32 -5.28 11.07
N LYS A 451 -7.54 -4.46 11.78
CA LYS A 451 -8.06 -3.45 12.73
C LYS A 451 -8.89 -2.39 12.01
N GLU A 452 -8.38 -1.83 10.91
CA GLU A 452 -9.08 -0.84 10.08
C GLU A 452 -10.36 -1.39 9.46
N ALA A 453 -10.36 -2.67 9.09
CA ALA A 453 -11.54 -3.36 8.60
C ALA A 453 -12.56 -3.72 9.73
N GLY A 454 -12.28 -3.39 10.99
CA GLY A 454 -13.14 -3.73 12.14
C GLY A 454 -13.21 -5.22 12.47
N LEU A 455 -12.22 -6.00 12.05
CA LEU A 455 -12.18 -7.46 12.18
C LEU A 455 -11.38 -7.95 13.40
N LEU A 456 -10.72 -7.05 14.11
CA LEU A 456 -10.11 -7.26 15.42
C LEU A 456 -10.87 -6.47 16.50
N LYS A 457 -10.99 -7.06 17.70
CA LYS A 457 -11.51 -6.39 18.90
C LYS A 457 -10.39 -5.77 19.71
#